data_0417ec6f962607d8b4bef47f6ce10fa7
#
_entry.id   0417ec6f962607d8b4bef47f6ce10fa7
#
_cell.length_a   1.000
_cell.length_b   1.000
_cell.length_c   1.000
_cell.angle_alpha   90.00
_cell.angle_beta   90.00
_cell.angle_gamma   90.00
#
_symmetry.space_group_name_H-M   'P 1'
#
loop_
_entity.id
_entity.type
_entity.pdbx_description
1 polymer ?
#
loop_
_entity_poly.entity_id
_entity_poly.type
_entity_poly.pdbx_seq_one_letter_code
_entity_poly.pdbx_strand_id
1 'polypeptide(L)'
;MSRLISPRTVVILLSFALPACEGFVCSQERIKAIELANHGAEAFRNNLYDTAEKDLKQAIQTDPSYDIAYYNLGKVLQKQRKFDQATEAFESAVQKSPGNANFQYDLGEVYFESRKLDQAEKAFLAATSADPKLFKAWWRLGTVYKILDRPKEADQALRKAIEANTRFPKPYIELGFLYLDYDFDREAAQVFSQCVLAKDDDAECHNGYGMALKNLKQFDQSTKEFKAAIELDPELFDALYNAGMTYSDWYDVDHAAEHKDQAQDYLKKFVATGGGKEGGFGYIKAANDKLYALSGP
;
A
#
# COMPACT_ATOMS: atom_id res chain seq x y z
N MET A 1 24.53 -16.07 41.92
CA MET A 1 23.22 -16.49 41.38
C MET A 1 23.11 -15.92 39.97
N SER A 2 23.67 -16.65 39.02
CA SER A 2 23.65 -16.28 37.59
C SER A 2 22.40 -16.87 36.95
N ARG A 3 21.47 -16.05 36.53
CA ARG A 3 20.34 -16.48 35.72
C ARG A 3 20.78 -16.56 34.27
N LEU A 4 20.90 -17.76 33.80
CA LEU A 4 21.02 -18.10 32.37
C LEU A 4 19.75 -17.63 31.66
N ILE A 5 19.89 -16.64 30.80
CA ILE A 5 18.85 -16.21 29.86
C ILE A 5 18.93 -17.20 28.69
N SER A 6 17.94 -18.06 28.59
CA SER A 6 17.70 -18.92 27.45
C SER A 6 17.56 -18.08 26.15
N PRO A 7 18.21 -18.43 25.04
CA PRO A 7 18.02 -17.77 23.78
C PRO A 7 16.62 -18.14 23.25
N ARG A 8 15.63 -17.28 23.45
CA ARG A 8 14.36 -17.35 22.72
C ARG A 8 14.66 -17.02 21.27
N THR A 9 14.77 -18.04 20.46
CA THR A 9 14.80 -17.99 19.02
C THR A 9 13.52 -17.37 18.52
N VAL A 10 13.55 -16.06 18.27
CA VAL A 10 12.43 -15.37 17.63
C VAL A 10 12.62 -15.48 16.12
N VAL A 11 12.07 -16.56 15.58
CA VAL A 11 11.85 -16.71 14.13
C VAL A 11 10.60 -15.91 13.80
N ILE A 12 10.73 -14.62 13.55
CA ILE A 12 9.67 -13.77 13.04
C ILE A 12 10.22 -12.95 11.89
N LEU A 13 10.33 -13.58 10.75
CA LEU A 13 10.09 -12.95 9.46
C LEU A 13 9.36 -13.89 8.50
N LEU A 14 9.13 -15.10 8.90
CA LEU A 14 8.34 -16.07 8.14
C LEU A 14 7.86 -17.12 9.13
N SER A 15 6.89 -16.74 9.96
CA SER A 15 6.19 -17.69 10.80
C SER A 15 5.25 -18.53 9.95
N PHE A 16 5.79 -19.44 9.21
CA PHE A 16 5.15 -20.67 8.79
C PHE A 16 6.27 -21.63 8.37
N ALA A 17 6.83 -22.29 9.31
CA ALA A 17 7.50 -23.53 9.00
C ALA A 17 7.74 -24.28 10.29
N LEU A 18 7.04 -25.28 10.45
CA LEU A 18 7.51 -26.63 10.70
C LEU A 18 6.31 -27.55 10.76
N PRO A 19 5.80 -28.01 9.59
CA PRO A 19 5.23 -29.34 9.62
C PRO A 19 6.03 -30.32 8.76
N ALA A 20 7.34 -30.10 8.53
CA ALA A 20 8.06 -30.97 7.61
C ALA A 20 8.98 -31.98 8.27
N CYS A 21 9.03 -32.07 9.60
CA CYS A 21 9.88 -33.03 10.29
C CYS A 21 9.17 -33.95 11.27
N GLU A 22 7.84 -33.98 11.32
CA GLU A 22 7.14 -35.04 12.06
C GLU A 22 7.15 -36.33 11.23
N GLY A 23 8.15 -37.16 11.44
CA GLY A 23 8.23 -38.52 10.89
C GLY A 23 9.32 -38.78 9.85
N PHE A 24 10.08 -37.78 9.40
CA PHE A 24 11.25 -37.96 8.52
C PHE A 24 12.52 -37.43 9.17
N VAL A 25 13.55 -38.26 9.17
CA VAL A 25 14.92 -37.81 9.51
C VAL A 25 15.33 -36.82 8.44
N CYS A 26 15.39 -35.52 8.79
CA CYS A 26 15.93 -34.51 7.88
C CYS A 26 17.36 -34.90 7.47
N SER A 27 17.65 -34.86 6.16
CA SER A 27 19.02 -35.13 5.72
C SER A 27 19.96 -34.07 6.28
N GLN A 28 21.25 -34.46 6.45
CA GLN A 28 22.23 -33.50 6.96
C GLN A 28 22.37 -32.27 6.06
N GLU A 29 22.18 -32.47 4.75
CA GLU A 29 22.15 -31.39 3.77
C GLU A 29 20.98 -30.42 4.02
N ARG A 30 19.78 -30.92 4.32
CA ARG A 30 18.62 -30.12 4.67
C ARG A 30 18.85 -29.28 5.93
N ILE A 31 19.41 -29.90 6.98
CA ILE A 31 19.73 -29.21 8.25
C ILE A 31 20.70 -28.07 7.97
N LYS A 32 21.78 -28.35 7.24
CA LYS A 32 22.80 -27.36 6.90
C LYS A 32 22.24 -26.24 6.00
N ALA A 33 21.34 -26.56 5.06
CA ALA A 33 20.68 -25.56 4.23
C ALA A 33 19.78 -24.65 5.05
N ILE A 34 19.06 -25.19 6.05
CA ILE A 34 18.23 -24.40 6.98
C ILE A 34 19.12 -23.46 7.81
N GLU A 35 20.24 -23.93 8.34
CA GLU A 35 21.20 -23.12 9.13
C GLU A 35 21.73 -21.94 8.29
N LEU A 36 22.16 -22.21 7.06
CA LEU A 36 22.64 -21.18 6.11
C LEU A 36 21.54 -20.19 5.75
N ALA A 37 20.33 -20.67 5.49
CA ALA A 37 19.21 -19.79 5.19
C ALA A 37 18.79 -18.91 6.37
N ASN A 38 18.86 -19.44 7.59
CA ASN A 38 18.60 -18.68 8.82
C ASN A 38 19.66 -17.59 9.03
N HIS A 39 20.93 -17.91 8.80
CA HIS A 39 22.02 -16.92 8.86
C HIS A 39 21.85 -15.85 7.78
N GLY A 40 21.51 -16.23 6.56
CA GLY A 40 21.17 -15.29 5.48
C GLY A 40 19.98 -14.40 5.81
N ALA A 41 18.91 -14.94 6.42
CA ALA A 41 17.76 -14.17 6.88
C ALA A 41 18.10 -13.20 8.03
N GLU A 42 19.02 -13.57 8.91
CA GLU A 42 19.53 -12.68 9.94
C GLU A 42 20.39 -11.56 9.34
N ALA A 43 21.29 -11.89 8.43
CA ALA A 43 22.06 -10.90 7.68
C ALA A 43 21.18 -9.91 6.93
N PHE A 44 20.08 -10.37 6.31
CA PHE A 44 19.08 -9.52 5.67
C PHE A 44 18.44 -8.52 6.65
N ARG A 45 18.04 -8.97 7.84
CA ARG A 45 17.48 -8.09 8.89
C ARG A 45 18.47 -7.02 9.33
N ASN A 46 19.75 -7.34 9.32
CA ASN A 46 20.83 -6.42 9.66
C ASN A 46 21.28 -5.56 8.46
N ASN A 47 20.56 -5.60 7.33
CA ASN A 47 20.87 -4.91 6.07
C ASN A 47 22.21 -5.33 5.44
N LEU A 48 22.77 -6.49 5.81
CA LEU A 48 23.98 -7.07 5.24
C LEU A 48 23.63 -7.90 4.01
N TYR A 49 23.17 -7.22 2.95
CA TYR A 49 22.57 -7.88 1.78
C TYR A 49 23.53 -8.82 1.04
N ASP A 50 24.81 -8.46 0.92
CA ASP A 50 25.80 -9.30 0.22
C ASP A 50 26.09 -10.60 0.99
N THR A 51 26.15 -10.52 2.32
CA THR A 51 26.28 -11.71 3.18
C THR A 51 25.03 -12.58 3.07
N ALA A 52 23.84 -11.97 3.13
CA ALA A 52 22.58 -12.66 2.98
C ALA A 52 22.48 -13.39 1.63
N GLU A 53 22.83 -12.73 0.54
CA GLU A 53 22.83 -13.31 -0.81
C GLU A 53 23.80 -14.51 -0.90
N LYS A 54 25.02 -14.37 -0.34
CA LYS A 54 26.01 -15.44 -0.33
C LYS A 54 25.51 -16.68 0.41
N ASP A 55 25.01 -16.49 1.64
CA ASP A 55 24.57 -17.59 2.49
C ASP A 55 23.35 -18.31 1.92
N LEU A 56 22.41 -17.56 1.34
CA LEU A 56 21.22 -18.12 0.69
C LEU A 56 21.58 -18.89 -0.58
N LYS A 57 22.53 -18.41 -1.39
CA LYS A 57 23.07 -19.17 -2.52
C LYS A 57 23.75 -20.47 -2.06
N GLN A 58 24.46 -20.42 -0.95
CA GLN A 58 25.08 -21.60 -0.35
C GLN A 58 24.03 -22.60 0.19
N ALA A 59 22.94 -22.09 0.78
CA ALA A 59 21.80 -22.90 1.21
C ALA A 59 21.18 -23.65 0.02
N ILE A 60 20.94 -22.95 -1.09
CA ILE A 60 20.41 -23.51 -2.35
C ILE A 60 21.36 -24.57 -2.94
N GLN A 61 22.68 -24.33 -2.91
CA GLN A 61 23.67 -25.31 -3.37
C GLN A 61 23.68 -26.57 -2.48
N THR A 62 23.49 -26.40 -1.17
CA THR A 62 23.46 -27.49 -0.21
C THR A 62 22.20 -28.34 -0.34
N ASP A 63 21.06 -27.71 -0.49
CA ASP A 63 19.77 -28.37 -0.75
C ASP A 63 18.96 -27.60 -1.80
N PRO A 64 19.05 -28.00 -3.08
CA PRO A 64 18.32 -27.36 -4.18
C PRO A 64 16.80 -27.55 -4.10
N SER A 65 16.28 -28.37 -3.19
CA SER A 65 14.85 -28.54 -3.00
C SER A 65 14.26 -27.60 -1.92
N TYR A 66 15.11 -26.83 -1.23
CA TYR A 66 14.68 -25.96 -0.12
C TYR A 66 14.07 -24.64 -0.64
N ASP A 67 12.77 -24.60 -0.76
CA ASP A 67 11.97 -23.50 -1.30
C ASP A 67 12.17 -22.16 -0.57
N ILE A 68 12.28 -22.20 0.78
CA ILE A 68 12.48 -21.00 1.61
C ILE A 68 13.80 -20.30 1.30
N ALA A 69 14.85 -21.04 0.92
CA ALA A 69 16.13 -20.43 0.55
C ALA A 69 15.99 -19.58 -0.73
N TYR A 70 15.28 -20.08 -1.74
CA TYR A 70 14.97 -19.32 -2.95
C TYR A 70 14.10 -18.10 -2.66
N TYR A 71 13.06 -18.27 -1.86
CA TYR A 71 12.19 -17.17 -1.47
C TYR A 71 12.96 -16.06 -0.75
N ASN A 72 13.79 -16.41 0.26
CA ASN A 72 14.60 -15.43 0.97
C ASN A 72 15.63 -14.76 0.05
N LEU A 73 16.21 -15.50 -0.89
CA LEU A 73 17.11 -14.93 -1.91
C LEU A 73 16.35 -13.90 -2.78
N GLY A 74 15.14 -14.22 -3.20
CA GLY A 74 14.27 -13.29 -3.93
C GLY A 74 14.05 -11.98 -3.15
N LYS A 75 13.77 -12.06 -1.85
CA LYS A 75 13.60 -10.88 -0.98
C LYS A 75 14.88 -10.03 -0.89
N VAL A 76 16.05 -10.65 -0.79
CA VAL A 76 17.34 -9.94 -0.76
C VAL A 76 17.57 -9.22 -2.09
N LEU A 77 17.41 -9.94 -3.20
CA LEU A 77 17.63 -9.40 -4.54
C LEU A 77 16.65 -8.26 -4.88
N GLN A 78 15.38 -8.37 -4.44
CA GLN A 78 14.39 -7.30 -4.57
C GLN A 78 14.85 -6.03 -3.82
N LYS A 79 15.34 -6.16 -2.59
CA LYS A 79 15.89 -5.02 -1.81
C LYS A 79 17.11 -4.40 -2.47
N GLN A 80 17.93 -5.20 -3.12
CA GLN A 80 19.07 -4.72 -3.94
C GLN A 80 18.62 -4.17 -5.30
N ARG A 81 17.31 -4.17 -5.62
CA ARG A 81 16.73 -3.77 -6.92
C ARG A 81 17.21 -4.60 -8.11
N LYS A 82 17.67 -5.82 -7.87
CA LYS A 82 18.05 -6.82 -8.89
C LYS A 82 16.80 -7.60 -9.33
N PHE A 83 15.85 -6.89 -9.96
CA PHE A 83 14.49 -7.42 -10.18
C PHE A 83 14.43 -8.68 -11.02
N ASP A 84 15.24 -8.81 -12.08
CA ASP A 84 15.23 -10.02 -12.92
C ASP A 84 15.70 -11.25 -12.11
N GLN A 85 16.79 -11.12 -11.35
CA GLN A 85 17.27 -12.20 -10.50
C GLN A 85 16.30 -12.52 -9.35
N ALA A 86 15.64 -11.50 -8.79
CA ALA A 86 14.61 -11.69 -7.77
C ALA A 86 13.41 -12.49 -8.34
N THR A 87 13.00 -12.17 -9.57
CA THR A 87 11.95 -12.91 -10.28
C THR A 87 12.32 -14.39 -10.41
N GLU A 88 13.51 -14.71 -10.93
CA GLU A 88 13.99 -16.10 -11.07
C GLU A 88 13.99 -16.86 -9.74
N ALA A 89 14.42 -16.18 -8.66
CA ALA A 89 14.43 -16.77 -7.33
C ALA A 89 13.01 -17.04 -6.80
N PHE A 90 12.09 -16.08 -6.95
CA PHE A 90 10.70 -16.28 -6.53
C PHE A 90 9.97 -17.31 -7.40
N GLU A 91 10.19 -17.33 -8.71
CA GLU A 91 9.66 -18.38 -9.60
C GLU A 91 10.12 -19.76 -9.16
N SER A 92 11.42 -19.91 -8.79
CA SER A 92 11.96 -21.15 -8.25
C SER A 92 11.29 -21.56 -6.94
N ALA A 93 11.03 -20.60 -6.04
CA ALA A 93 10.32 -20.86 -4.78
C ALA A 93 8.86 -21.31 -5.06
N VAL A 94 8.16 -20.63 -5.95
CA VAL A 94 6.79 -20.97 -6.37
C VAL A 94 6.74 -22.33 -7.05
N GLN A 95 7.69 -22.66 -7.91
CA GLN A 95 7.77 -23.97 -8.56
C GLN A 95 7.86 -25.11 -7.55
N LYS A 96 8.59 -24.90 -6.44
CA LYS A 96 8.74 -25.89 -5.37
C LYS A 96 7.53 -25.97 -4.46
N SER A 97 6.88 -24.85 -4.21
CA SER A 97 5.72 -24.74 -3.31
C SER A 97 4.61 -23.87 -3.94
N PRO A 98 3.91 -24.39 -4.98
CA PRO A 98 2.94 -23.61 -5.76
C PRO A 98 1.71 -23.18 -4.95
N GLY A 99 1.38 -23.87 -3.86
CA GLY A 99 0.29 -23.53 -2.94
C GLY A 99 0.64 -22.49 -1.89
N ASN A 100 1.87 -21.96 -1.87
CA ASN A 100 2.25 -20.96 -0.89
C ASN A 100 1.83 -19.57 -1.35
N ALA A 101 0.76 -19.04 -0.72
CA ALA A 101 0.18 -17.74 -1.07
C ALA A 101 1.18 -16.58 -0.95
N ASN A 102 2.08 -16.62 0.05
CA ASN A 102 3.07 -15.56 0.24
C ASN A 102 4.13 -15.57 -0.86
N PHE A 103 4.53 -16.74 -1.37
CA PHE A 103 5.47 -16.83 -2.48
C PHE A 103 4.86 -16.26 -3.76
N GLN A 104 3.61 -16.60 -4.04
CA GLN A 104 2.85 -16.05 -5.17
C GLN A 104 2.67 -14.54 -5.03
N TYR A 105 2.35 -14.05 -3.82
CA TYR A 105 2.18 -12.62 -3.56
C TYR A 105 3.49 -11.85 -3.82
N ASP A 106 4.62 -12.29 -3.25
CA ASP A 106 5.88 -11.58 -3.42
C ASP A 106 6.42 -11.69 -4.87
N LEU A 107 6.15 -12.79 -5.58
CA LEU A 107 6.38 -12.88 -7.03
C LEU A 107 5.54 -11.83 -7.78
N GLY A 108 4.28 -11.69 -7.42
CA GLY A 108 3.40 -10.65 -7.96
C GLY A 108 3.91 -9.23 -7.72
N GLU A 109 4.45 -8.95 -6.51
CA GLU A 109 5.07 -7.66 -6.17
C GLU A 109 6.25 -7.34 -7.09
N VAL A 110 7.16 -8.29 -7.34
CA VAL A 110 8.32 -8.08 -8.22
C VAL A 110 7.89 -7.88 -9.68
N TYR A 111 6.90 -8.61 -10.15
CA TYR A 111 6.33 -8.38 -11.47
C TYR A 111 5.69 -6.99 -11.56
N PHE A 112 4.97 -6.55 -10.52
CA PHE A 112 4.36 -5.24 -10.43
C PHE A 112 5.42 -4.11 -10.45
N GLU A 113 6.47 -4.22 -9.64
CA GLU A 113 7.60 -3.28 -9.61
C GLU A 113 8.34 -3.22 -10.96
N SER A 114 8.39 -4.35 -11.68
CA SER A 114 8.98 -4.45 -13.02
C SER A 114 8.02 -4.05 -14.15
N ARG A 115 6.82 -3.53 -13.83
CA ARG A 115 5.79 -3.16 -14.81
C ARG A 115 5.27 -4.33 -15.67
N LYS A 116 5.48 -5.56 -15.24
CA LYS A 116 4.99 -6.77 -15.90
C LYS A 116 3.57 -7.10 -15.39
N LEU A 117 2.59 -6.25 -15.75
CA LEU A 117 1.26 -6.24 -15.11
C LEU A 117 0.47 -7.54 -15.33
N ASP A 118 0.56 -8.15 -16.53
CA ASP A 118 -0.13 -9.43 -16.81
C ASP A 118 0.41 -10.60 -15.95
N GLN A 119 1.72 -10.60 -15.68
CA GLN A 119 2.33 -11.59 -14.80
C GLN A 119 1.99 -11.31 -13.33
N ALA A 120 1.97 -10.03 -12.92
CA ALA A 120 1.54 -9.63 -11.59
C ALA A 120 0.08 -10.05 -11.32
N GLU A 121 -0.84 -9.82 -12.27
CA GLU A 121 -2.24 -10.30 -12.18
C GLU A 121 -2.30 -11.80 -11.90
N LYS A 122 -1.60 -12.61 -12.73
CA LYS A 122 -1.60 -14.07 -12.57
C LYS A 122 -1.07 -14.52 -11.21
N ALA A 123 0.01 -13.90 -10.75
CA ALA A 123 0.62 -14.23 -9.46
C ALA A 123 -0.29 -13.84 -8.28
N PHE A 124 -0.92 -12.64 -8.32
CA PHE A 124 -1.86 -12.23 -7.29
C PHE A 124 -3.14 -13.07 -7.29
N LEU A 125 -3.65 -13.48 -8.47
CA LEU A 125 -4.77 -14.42 -8.56
C LEU A 125 -4.42 -15.79 -7.94
N ALA A 126 -3.20 -16.29 -8.19
CA ALA A 126 -2.73 -17.51 -7.56
C ALA A 126 -2.61 -17.36 -6.04
N ALA A 127 -2.10 -16.22 -5.55
CA ALA A 127 -2.01 -15.91 -4.14
C ALA A 127 -3.39 -15.88 -3.45
N THR A 128 -4.37 -15.19 -4.06
CA THR A 128 -5.75 -15.10 -3.53
C THR A 128 -6.50 -16.42 -3.60
N SER A 129 -6.16 -17.28 -4.54
CA SER A 129 -6.73 -18.63 -4.65
C SER A 129 -6.16 -19.58 -3.59
N ALA A 130 -4.85 -19.44 -3.28
CA ALA A 130 -4.17 -20.23 -2.25
C ALA A 130 -4.57 -19.80 -0.83
N ASP A 131 -4.71 -18.48 -0.60
CA ASP A 131 -5.21 -17.92 0.65
C ASP A 131 -6.20 -16.77 0.40
N PRO A 132 -7.51 -17.04 0.43
CA PRO A 132 -8.54 -16.01 0.26
C PRO A 132 -8.53 -14.91 1.34
N LYS A 133 -7.85 -15.12 2.48
CA LYS A 133 -7.72 -14.15 3.56
C LYS A 133 -6.50 -13.25 3.42
N LEU A 134 -5.66 -13.49 2.43
CA LEU A 134 -4.48 -12.66 2.16
C LEU A 134 -4.92 -11.32 1.55
N PHE A 135 -5.40 -10.40 2.40
CA PHE A 135 -5.95 -9.10 2.01
C PHE A 135 -5.01 -8.28 1.13
N LYS A 136 -3.69 -8.38 1.36
CA LYS A 136 -2.68 -7.67 0.55
C LYS A 136 -2.69 -8.10 -0.91
N ALA A 137 -2.91 -9.39 -1.18
CA ALA A 137 -2.98 -9.90 -2.54
C ALA A 137 -4.25 -9.40 -3.26
N TRP A 138 -5.39 -9.35 -2.57
CA TRP A 138 -6.62 -8.76 -3.10
C TRP A 138 -6.47 -7.27 -3.37
N TRP A 139 -5.85 -6.52 -2.45
CA TRP A 139 -5.58 -5.11 -2.64
C TRP A 139 -4.68 -4.87 -3.87
N ARG A 140 -3.55 -5.58 -3.98
CA ARG A 140 -2.65 -5.45 -5.12
C ARG A 140 -3.30 -5.83 -6.45
N LEU A 141 -4.14 -6.87 -6.43
CA LEU A 141 -4.93 -7.24 -7.59
C LEU A 141 -5.87 -6.11 -8.02
N GLY A 142 -6.53 -5.46 -7.07
CA GLY A 142 -7.34 -4.27 -7.32
C GLY A 142 -6.53 -3.12 -7.94
N THR A 143 -5.33 -2.86 -7.40
CA THR A 143 -4.41 -1.86 -7.94
C THR A 143 -4.01 -2.19 -9.39
N VAL A 144 -3.67 -3.46 -9.69
CA VAL A 144 -3.35 -3.91 -11.04
C VAL A 144 -4.53 -3.70 -11.99
N TYR A 145 -5.75 -4.07 -11.58
CA TYR A 145 -6.95 -3.87 -12.41
C TYR A 145 -7.24 -2.38 -12.68
N LYS A 146 -7.00 -1.49 -11.71
CA LYS A 146 -7.10 -0.04 -11.94
C LYS A 146 -6.12 0.42 -13.03
N ILE A 147 -4.86 -0.02 -12.96
CA ILE A 147 -3.84 0.35 -13.96
C ILE A 147 -4.19 -0.20 -15.35
N LEU A 148 -4.81 -1.37 -15.42
CA LEU A 148 -5.26 -2.00 -16.66
C LEU A 148 -6.60 -1.46 -17.19
N ASP A 149 -7.15 -0.41 -16.55
CA ASP A 149 -8.47 0.18 -16.88
C ASP A 149 -9.62 -0.85 -16.85
N ARG A 150 -9.62 -1.67 -15.80
CA ARG A 150 -10.63 -2.71 -15.55
C ARG A 150 -11.37 -2.41 -14.23
N PRO A 151 -12.22 -1.36 -14.21
CA PRO A 151 -12.81 -0.83 -12.97
C PRO A 151 -13.74 -1.81 -12.25
N LYS A 152 -14.44 -2.67 -12.97
CA LYS A 152 -15.35 -3.66 -12.35
C LYS A 152 -14.58 -4.72 -11.55
N GLU A 153 -13.48 -5.21 -12.12
CA GLU A 153 -12.62 -6.18 -11.46
C GLU A 153 -11.85 -5.52 -10.30
N ALA A 154 -11.45 -4.25 -10.45
CA ALA A 154 -10.83 -3.48 -9.39
C ALA A 154 -11.77 -3.32 -8.19
N ASP A 155 -13.05 -2.93 -8.41
CA ASP A 155 -14.07 -2.86 -7.36
C ASP A 155 -14.19 -4.18 -6.60
N GLN A 156 -14.34 -5.29 -7.32
CA GLN A 156 -14.50 -6.61 -6.71
C GLN A 156 -13.28 -7.01 -5.86
N ALA A 157 -12.07 -6.78 -6.36
CA ALA A 157 -10.85 -7.13 -5.66
C ALA A 157 -10.63 -6.26 -4.41
N LEU A 158 -10.86 -4.94 -4.53
CA LEU A 158 -10.73 -4.01 -3.41
C LEU A 158 -11.76 -4.30 -2.30
N ARG A 159 -13.00 -4.64 -2.66
CA ARG A 159 -14.01 -5.07 -1.67
C ARG A 159 -13.59 -6.34 -0.93
N LYS A 160 -13.05 -7.33 -1.64
CA LYS A 160 -12.51 -8.55 -1.01
C LYS A 160 -11.34 -8.26 -0.08
N ALA A 161 -10.47 -7.30 -0.43
CA ALA A 161 -9.40 -6.84 0.46
C ALA A 161 -9.94 -6.22 1.75
N ILE A 162 -10.99 -5.40 1.64
CA ILE A 162 -11.70 -4.79 2.78
C ILE A 162 -12.34 -5.86 3.66
N GLU A 163 -13.07 -6.80 3.07
CA GLU A 163 -13.69 -7.91 3.80
C GLU A 163 -12.67 -8.76 4.57
N ALA A 164 -11.50 -9.02 3.95
CA ALA A 164 -10.43 -9.80 4.57
C ALA A 164 -9.70 -9.06 5.69
N ASN A 165 -9.63 -7.71 5.63
CA ASN A 165 -9.07 -6.87 6.69
C ASN A 165 -9.69 -5.47 6.69
N THR A 166 -10.69 -5.30 7.53
CA THR A 166 -11.44 -4.05 7.68
C THR A 166 -10.63 -2.88 8.30
N ARG A 167 -9.45 -3.13 8.87
CA ARG A 167 -8.60 -2.09 9.48
C ARG A 167 -7.48 -1.61 8.55
N PHE A 168 -7.40 -2.11 7.33
CA PHE A 168 -6.37 -1.71 6.38
C PHE A 168 -6.92 -0.61 5.46
N PRO A 169 -6.46 0.66 5.56
CA PRO A 169 -7.14 1.79 4.90
C PRO A 169 -6.96 1.79 3.38
N LYS A 170 -5.82 1.31 2.86
CA LYS A 170 -5.49 1.44 1.44
C LYS A 170 -6.55 0.94 0.45
N PRO A 171 -7.19 -0.23 0.64
CA PRO A 171 -8.26 -0.64 -0.28
C PRO A 171 -9.49 0.28 -0.26
N TYR A 172 -9.83 0.85 0.90
CA TYR A 172 -10.92 1.85 0.98
C TYR A 172 -10.56 3.11 0.20
N ILE A 173 -9.33 3.62 0.38
CA ILE A 173 -8.84 4.81 -0.31
C ILE A 173 -8.86 4.58 -1.82
N GLU A 174 -8.32 3.47 -2.29
CA GLU A 174 -8.30 3.17 -3.73
C GLU A 174 -9.69 2.94 -4.31
N LEU A 175 -10.60 2.31 -3.56
CA LEU A 175 -11.98 2.09 -3.98
C LEU A 175 -12.78 3.41 -3.98
N GLY A 176 -12.57 4.25 -2.96
CA GLY A 176 -13.20 5.55 -2.88
C GLY A 176 -12.79 6.47 -4.04
N PHE A 177 -11.49 6.53 -4.35
CA PHE A 177 -11.01 7.28 -5.51
C PHE A 177 -11.49 6.66 -6.83
N LEU A 178 -11.55 5.34 -6.96
CA LEU A 178 -12.15 4.69 -8.12
C LEU A 178 -13.58 5.17 -8.34
N TYR A 179 -14.37 5.31 -7.29
CA TYR A 179 -15.74 5.81 -7.41
C TYR A 179 -15.79 7.30 -7.78
N LEU A 180 -14.89 8.13 -7.23
CA LEU A 180 -14.79 9.54 -7.62
C LEU A 180 -14.41 9.71 -9.10
N ASP A 181 -13.52 8.86 -9.61
CA ASP A 181 -13.10 8.89 -11.02
C ASP A 181 -14.24 8.60 -12.01
N TYR A 182 -15.30 7.93 -11.54
CA TYR A 182 -16.50 7.61 -12.33
C TYR A 182 -17.76 8.36 -11.87
N ASP A 183 -17.62 9.46 -11.12
CA ASP A 183 -18.72 10.31 -10.61
C ASP A 183 -19.74 9.57 -9.71
N PHE A 184 -19.34 8.47 -9.07
CA PHE A 184 -20.13 7.76 -8.06
C PHE A 184 -19.90 8.35 -6.66
N ASP A 185 -20.22 9.64 -6.50
CA ASP A 185 -19.89 10.42 -5.29
C ASP A 185 -20.52 9.87 -4.02
N ARG A 186 -21.73 9.30 -4.10
CA ARG A 186 -22.42 8.71 -2.93
C ARG A 186 -21.72 7.44 -2.45
N GLU A 187 -21.34 6.58 -3.38
CA GLU A 187 -20.61 5.35 -3.12
C GLU A 187 -19.21 5.68 -2.59
N ALA A 188 -18.55 6.68 -3.16
CA ALA A 188 -17.28 7.19 -2.67
C ALA A 188 -17.39 7.69 -1.23
N ALA A 189 -18.40 8.52 -0.92
CA ALA A 189 -18.64 9.01 0.43
C ALA A 189 -18.88 7.86 1.42
N GLN A 190 -19.65 6.84 1.02
CA GLN A 190 -19.90 5.66 1.85
C GLN A 190 -18.60 4.90 2.14
N VAL A 191 -17.76 4.67 1.14
CA VAL A 191 -16.50 3.94 1.30
C VAL A 191 -15.51 4.73 2.15
N PHE A 192 -15.36 6.03 1.91
CA PHE A 192 -14.46 6.86 2.71
C PHE A 192 -14.95 7.02 4.16
N SER A 193 -16.26 7.11 4.40
CA SER A 193 -16.79 7.13 5.76
C SER A 193 -16.46 5.84 6.53
N GLN A 194 -16.50 4.68 5.85
CA GLN A 194 -16.05 3.41 6.43
C GLN A 194 -14.54 3.41 6.68
N CYS A 195 -13.73 4.04 5.79
CA CYS A 195 -12.30 4.21 6.00
C CYS A 195 -12.00 4.96 7.29
N VAL A 196 -12.65 6.12 7.48
CA VAL A 196 -12.52 6.94 8.70
C VAL A 196 -12.94 6.15 9.95
N LEU A 197 -14.06 5.40 9.89
CA LEU A 197 -14.50 4.55 11.02
C LEU A 197 -13.52 3.40 11.31
N ALA A 198 -12.85 2.87 10.31
CA ALA A 198 -11.87 1.78 10.46
C ALA A 198 -10.53 2.28 10.99
N LYS A 199 -10.16 3.50 10.64
CA LYS A 199 -8.91 4.16 10.99
C LYS A 199 -9.08 5.69 10.97
N ASP A 200 -9.45 6.24 12.10
CA ASP A 200 -9.72 7.66 12.33
C ASP A 200 -8.46 8.56 12.36
N ASP A 201 -7.27 7.96 12.38
CA ASP A 201 -5.99 8.64 12.34
C ASP A 201 -5.32 8.58 10.93
N ASP A 202 -6.08 8.34 9.87
CA ASP A 202 -5.59 8.29 8.50
C ASP A 202 -6.03 9.53 7.70
N ALA A 203 -5.07 10.43 7.44
CA ALA A 203 -5.33 11.70 6.76
C ALA A 203 -5.88 11.54 5.34
N GLU A 204 -5.47 10.48 4.61
CA GLU A 204 -5.97 10.23 3.26
C GLU A 204 -7.45 9.81 3.26
N CYS A 205 -7.90 9.05 4.29
CA CYS A 205 -9.31 8.71 4.45
C CYS A 205 -10.18 9.95 4.64
N HIS A 206 -9.76 10.87 5.52
CA HIS A 206 -10.46 12.14 5.75
C HIS A 206 -10.46 13.03 4.49
N ASN A 207 -9.31 13.16 3.81
CA ASN A 207 -9.22 13.93 2.58
C ASN A 207 -10.16 13.38 1.48
N GLY A 208 -10.14 12.06 1.24
CA GLY A 208 -11.04 11.43 0.28
C GLY A 208 -12.51 11.59 0.65
N TYR A 209 -12.84 11.48 1.94
CA TYR A 209 -14.21 11.71 2.41
C TYR A 209 -14.65 13.15 2.18
N GLY A 210 -13.78 14.11 2.50
CA GLY A 210 -14.01 15.52 2.21
C GLY A 210 -14.29 15.79 0.73
N MET A 211 -13.53 15.16 -0.19
CA MET A 211 -13.72 15.29 -1.64
C MET A 211 -15.09 14.75 -2.08
N ALA A 212 -15.49 13.59 -1.62
CA ALA A 212 -16.78 13.01 -1.94
C ALA A 212 -17.94 13.87 -1.42
N LEU A 213 -17.84 14.38 -0.20
CA LEU A 213 -18.81 15.29 0.40
C LEU A 213 -18.92 16.64 -0.34
N LYS A 214 -17.77 17.17 -0.82
CA LYS A 214 -17.73 18.36 -1.67
C LYS A 214 -18.54 18.17 -2.94
N ASN A 215 -18.33 17.06 -3.65
CA ASN A 215 -19.07 16.75 -4.87
C ASN A 215 -20.58 16.63 -4.61
N LEU A 216 -20.95 16.10 -3.45
CA LEU A 216 -22.35 16.05 -2.97
C LEU A 216 -22.87 17.41 -2.46
N LYS A 217 -22.07 18.49 -2.51
CA LYS A 217 -22.38 19.84 -2.02
C LYS A 217 -22.65 19.89 -0.50
N GLN A 218 -22.15 18.94 0.25
CA GLN A 218 -22.22 18.90 1.71
C GLN A 218 -21.03 19.66 2.31
N PHE A 219 -20.94 20.96 2.04
CA PHE A 219 -19.75 21.78 2.29
C PHE A 219 -19.34 21.85 3.75
N ASP A 220 -20.30 21.97 4.69
CA ASP A 220 -19.99 22.00 6.12
C ASP A 220 -19.28 20.72 6.58
N GLN A 221 -19.78 19.55 6.18
CA GLN A 221 -19.16 18.28 6.51
C GLN A 221 -17.80 18.09 5.79
N SER A 222 -17.75 18.44 4.49
CA SER A 222 -16.54 18.38 3.68
C SER A 222 -15.37 19.15 4.30
N THR A 223 -15.62 20.39 4.73
CA THR A 223 -14.57 21.23 5.34
C THR A 223 -14.11 20.72 6.70
N LYS A 224 -14.98 20.06 7.48
CA LYS A 224 -14.60 19.39 8.71
C LYS A 224 -13.63 18.23 8.45
N GLU A 225 -13.92 17.43 7.43
CA GLU A 225 -13.05 16.31 7.06
C GLU A 225 -11.68 16.78 6.55
N PHE A 226 -11.64 17.83 5.72
CA PHE A 226 -10.35 18.41 5.30
C PHE A 226 -9.55 19.00 6.46
N LYS A 227 -10.20 19.63 7.44
CA LYS A 227 -9.52 20.11 8.65
C LYS A 227 -8.91 18.96 9.44
N ALA A 228 -9.65 17.86 9.61
CA ALA A 228 -9.13 16.66 10.27
C ALA A 228 -7.93 16.09 9.50
N ALA A 229 -7.99 16.00 8.17
CA ALA A 229 -6.88 15.56 7.34
C ALA A 229 -5.62 16.43 7.53
N ILE A 230 -5.77 17.75 7.54
CA ILE A 230 -4.67 18.73 7.73
C ILE A 230 -4.09 18.65 9.15
N GLU A 231 -4.92 18.41 10.18
CA GLU A 231 -4.46 18.22 11.55
C GLU A 231 -3.65 16.93 11.73
N LEU A 232 -4.05 15.86 11.03
CA LEU A 232 -3.36 14.56 11.05
C LEU A 232 -2.07 14.58 10.24
N ASP A 233 -2.09 15.19 9.08
CA ASP A 233 -0.92 15.34 8.20
C ASP A 233 -0.87 16.75 7.60
N PRO A 234 -0.12 17.67 8.24
CA PRO A 234 0.08 19.03 7.71
C PRO A 234 0.83 19.10 6.38
N GLU A 235 1.48 18.02 5.96
CA GLU A 235 2.18 17.90 4.68
C GLU A 235 1.29 17.32 3.57
N LEU A 236 0.05 16.94 3.88
CA LEU A 236 -0.95 16.54 2.90
C LEU A 236 -1.48 17.79 2.17
N PHE A 237 -0.68 18.33 1.25
CA PHE A 237 -0.97 19.59 0.56
C PHE A 237 -2.26 19.56 -0.24
N ASP A 238 -2.67 18.40 -0.73
CA ASP A 238 -3.94 18.23 -1.43
C ASP A 238 -5.14 18.58 -0.55
N ALA A 239 -5.08 18.28 0.76
CA ALA A 239 -6.14 18.64 1.70
C ALA A 239 -6.26 20.15 1.88
N LEU A 240 -5.14 20.91 1.88
CA LEU A 240 -5.16 22.38 1.90
C LEU A 240 -5.82 22.95 0.64
N TYR A 241 -5.45 22.45 -0.53
CA TYR A 241 -6.04 22.85 -1.80
C TYR A 241 -7.53 22.54 -1.83
N ASN A 242 -7.92 21.32 -1.50
CA ASN A 242 -9.30 20.86 -1.49
C ASN A 242 -10.17 21.65 -0.51
N ALA A 243 -9.66 21.96 0.69
CA ALA A 243 -10.34 22.81 1.66
C ALA A 243 -10.60 24.22 1.08
N GLY A 244 -9.56 24.83 0.52
CA GLY A 244 -9.66 26.17 -0.06
C GLY A 244 -10.64 26.24 -1.22
N MET A 245 -10.63 25.26 -2.13
CA MET A 245 -11.57 25.16 -3.23
C MET A 245 -13.00 24.92 -2.74
N THR A 246 -13.17 24.10 -1.70
CA THR A 246 -14.49 23.83 -1.12
C THR A 246 -15.12 25.08 -0.48
N TYR A 247 -14.33 25.84 0.30
CA TYR A 247 -14.81 27.10 0.84
C TYR A 247 -15.15 28.12 -0.25
N SER A 248 -14.38 28.13 -1.35
CA SER A 248 -14.71 28.98 -2.49
C SER A 248 -16.02 28.57 -3.17
N ASP A 249 -16.22 27.27 -3.41
CA ASP A 249 -17.47 26.76 -3.99
C ASP A 249 -18.66 27.03 -3.06
N TRP A 250 -18.45 27.01 -1.74
CA TRP A 250 -19.47 27.35 -0.74
C TRP A 250 -19.80 28.84 -0.77
N TYR A 251 -18.77 29.71 -0.86
CA TYR A 251 -18.95 31.15 -1.03
C TYR A 251 -19.74 31.49 -2.33
N ASP A 252 -19.47 30.78 -3.41
CA ASP A 252 -20.21 30.99 -4.68
C ASP A 252 -21.71 30.67 -4.53
N VAL A 253 -22.12 29.89 -3.51
CA VAL A 253 -23.52 29.54 -3.21
C VAL A 253 -24.20 30.56 -2.29
N ASP A 254 -23.54 30.97 -1.19
CA ASP A 254 -24.18 31.75 -0.11
C ASP A 254 -23.64 33.17 0.04
N HIS A 255 -22.54 33.49 -0.63
CA HIS A 255 -21.86 34.79 -0.59
C HIS A 255 -21.42 35.22 0.83
N ALA A 256 -21.28 34.27 1.76
CA ALA A 256 -20.84 34.56 3.12
C ALA A 256 -19.36 34.96 3.16
N ALA A 257 -19.08 36.15 3.73
CA ALA A 257 -17.70 36.67 3.82
C ALA A 257 -16.74 35.70 4.53
N GLU A 258 -17.24 34.98 5.55
CA GLU A 258 -16.47 34.00 6.26
C GLU A 258 -15.92 32.89 5.33
N HIS A 259 -16.74 32.37 4.39
CA HIS A 259 -16.32 31.34 3.45
C HIS A 259 -15.29 31.88 2.46
N LYS A 260 -15.43 33.14 2.03
CA LYS A 260 -14.44 33.83 1.21
C LYS A 260 -13.09 33.92 1.92
N ASP A 261 -13.09 34.37 3.19
CA ASP A 261 -11.88 34.52 3.99
C ASP A 261 -11.19 33.17 4.24
N GLN A 262 -11.96 32.13 4.55
CA GLN A 262 -11.44 30.76 4.72
C GLN A 262 -10.85 30.23 3.40
N ALA A 263 -11.53 30.42 2.27
CA ALA A 263 -11.02 30.03 0.96
C ALA A 263 -9.65 30.68 0.67
N GLN A 264 -9.56 31.99 0.90
CA GLN A 264 -8.31 32.73 0.70
C GLN A 264 -7.19 32.25 1.65
N ASP A 265 -7.50 31.95 2.91
CA ASP A 265 -6.50 31.48 3.89
C ASP A 265 -5.92 30.14 3.49
N TYR A 266 -6.78 29.15 3.17
CA TYR A 266 -6.32 27.81 2.77
C TYR A 266 -5.56 27.82 1.45
N LEU A 267 -6.02 28.57 0.42
CA LEU A 267 -5.34 28.66 -0.86
C LEU A 267 -3.99 29.39 -0.73
N LYS A 268 -3.89 30.43 0.10
CA LYS A 268 -2.60 31.09 0.39
C LYS A 268 -1.63 30.14 1.09
N LYS A 269 -2.09 29.37 2.07
CA LYS A 269 -1.29 28.33 2.74
C LYS A 269 -0.78 27.30 1.73
N PHE A 270 -1.67 26.80 0.87
CA PHE A 270 -1.29 25.86 -0.18
C PHE A 270 -0.24 26.41 -1.13
N VAL A 271 -0.41 27.65 -1.62
CA VAL A 271 0.58 28.30 -2.51
C VAL A 271 1.91 28.52 -1.81
N ALA A 272 1.89 28.91 -0.53
CA ALA A 272 3.10 29.13 0.27
C ALA A 272 3.91 27.85 0.49
N THR A 273 3.28 26.68 0.54
CA THR A 273 3.96 25.39 0.64
C THR A 273 4.58 24.91 -0.68
N GLY A 274 4.37 25.67 -1.77
CA GLY A 274 4.83 25.29 -3.11
C GLY A 274 4.01 24.17 -3.75
N GLY A 275 2.82 23.90 -3.22
CA GLY A 275 1.85 22.96 -3.81
C GLY A 275 2.32 21.53 -3.93
N GLY A 276 3.21 21.07 -3.02
CA GLY A 276 3.83 19.74 -3.15
C GLY A 276 4.80 19.66 -4.34
N LYS A 277 5.98 19.18 -4.15
CA LYS A 277 7.13 19.36 -5.07
C LYS A 277 7.05 18.66 -6.43
N GLU A 278 6.12 17.75 -6.70
CA GLU A 278 5.98 17.09 -8.00
C GLU A 278 4.54 17.15 -8.51
N GLY A 279 4.30 17.83 -9.61
CA GLY A 279 2.98 17.94 -10.26
C GLY A 279 2.16 19.16 -9.85
N GLY A 280 2.54 19.92 -8.81
CA GLY A 280 1.76 21.01 -8.24
C GLY A 280 1.61 22.29 -9.10
N PHE A 281 2.30 22.41 -10.24
CA PHE A 281 2.22 23.63 -11.07
C PHE A 281 0.81 23.95 -11.55
N GLY A 282 0.04 22.94 -11.94
CA GLY A 282 -1.36 23.11 -12.37
C GLY A 282 -2.26 23.59 -11.23
N TYR A 283 -2.13 22.98 -10.07
CA TYR A 283 -2.90 23.31 -8.86
C TYR A 283 -2.50 24.68 -8.29
N ILE A 284 -1.20 25.05 -8.32
CA ILE A 284 -0.74 26.39 -7.91
C ILE A 284 -1.35 27.46 -8.82
N LYS A 285 -1.37 27.25 -10.13
CA LYS A 285 -2.02 28.17 -11.06
C LYS A 285 -3.50 28.29 -10.75
N ALA A 286 -4.22 27.19 -10.62
CA ALA A 286 -5.65 27.19 -10.30
C ALA A 286 -5.94 27.89 -8.95
N ALA A 287 -5.10 27.66 -7.93
CA ALA A 287 -5.22 28.34 -6.63
C ALA A 287 -5.02 29.85 -6.76
N ASN A 288 -4.02 30.30 -7.51
CA ASN A 288 -3.77 31.73 -7.75
C ASN A 288 -4.89 32.38 -8.55
N ASP A 289 -5.40 31.75 -9.60
CA ASP A 289 -6.52 32.22 -10.40
C ASP A 289 -7.77 32.39 -9.52
N LYS A 290 -8.02 31.43 -8.62
CA LYS A 290 -9.15 31.49 -7.68
C LYS A 290 -8.93 32.57 -6.62
N LEU A 291 -7.72 32.74 -6.07
CA LEU A 291 -7.36 33.82 -5.15
C LEU A 291 -7.60 35.20 -5.79
N TYR A 292 -7.21 35.36 -7.06
CA TYR A 292 -7.47 36.57 -7.81
C TYR A 292 -8.95 36.85 -7.94
N ALA A 293 -9.74 35.85 -8.34
CA ALA A 293 -11.20 35.97 -8.43
C ALA A 293 -11.87 36.34 -7.10
N LEU A 294 -11.41 35.76 -6.00
CA LEU A 294 -11.91 36.06 -4.65
C LEU A 294 -11.46 37.44 -4.13
N SER A 295 -10.41 38.03 -4.68
CA SER A 295 -9.93 39.34 -4.22
C SER A 295 -10.84 40.48 -4.70
N GLY A 296 -11.61 40.26 -5.76
CA GLY A 296 -12.57 41.23 -6.33
C GLY A 296 -11.91 42.49 -6.89
N PRO A 297 -12.58 43.26 -7.72
CA PRO A 297 -12.19 44.64 -7.96
C PRO A 297 -12.42 45.49 -6.71
#